data_d03041c96755735bf17e09de9f9cc124
#
_entry.id   d03041c96755735bf17e09de9f9cc124
#
_cell.length_a   1.000
_cell.length_b   1.000
_cell.length_c   1.000
_cell.angle_alpha   90.00
_cell.angle_beta   90.00
_cell.angle_gamma   90.00
#
_symmetry.space_group_name_H-M   'P 1'
#
loop_
_entity.id
_entity.type
_entity.pdbx_description
1 polymer ?
#
loop_
_entity_poly.entity_id
_entity_poly.type
_entity_poly.pdbx_seq_one_letter_code
_entity_poly.pdbx_strand_id
1 'polypeptide(L)'
;DVRRSRGLGDVYKRQKLLGPVIEGTEVPYGVRVPGTSNLLDPVKGAFDIGCIIRWLDFNDTWLAAEWGHPSDNLGAILACADYVSQKNIEAGKEPLKVLDILEMMIKAHEIQGILALENSFNRVGLDHVVLVKVASTAVATKILGGNKEDVINALTHAWLDGQSLRTYRHAPNAGSRKSWAAGDATSRAVRLAMITLSGEMGYPSVLTAKTWGFEDVLFKGESLIIPQSLSLIHISEPTRPSQ
;
A
#
# COMPACT_ATOMS: atom_id res chain seq x y z
N ASP A 1 21.77 -30.19 -4.31
CA ASP A 1 21.57 -28.81 -4.76
C ASP A 1 20.41 -28.11 -4.03
N VAL A 2 20.56 -28.02 -2.70
CA VAL A 2 19.55 -27.47 -1.78
C VAL A 2 19.30 -25.97 -2.00
N ARG A 3 20.21 -25.25 -2.64
CA ARG A 3 20.05 -23.81 -2.91
C ARG A 3 19.17 -23.51 -4.11
N ARG A 4 19.16 -24.37 -5.14
CA ARG A 4 18.27 -24.25 -6.30
C ARG A 4 16.83 -24.66 -5.95
N SER A 5 16.66 -25.65 -5.10
CA SER A 5 15.33 -26.07 -4.66
C SER A 5 14.63 -25.05 -3.76
N ARG A 6 15.36 -24.20 -3.03
CA ARG A 6 14.76 -23.14 -2.21
C ARG A 6 14.08 -22.07 -3.06
N GLY A 7 14.68 -21.63 -4.17
CA GLY A 7 14.08 -20.65 -5.06
C GLY A 7 12.77 -21.12 -5.70
N LEU A 8 12.75 -22.34 -6.26
CA LEU A 8 11.56 -22.92 -6.85
C LEU A 8 10.52 -23.35 -5.81
N GLY A 9 10.95 -23.95 -4.70
CA GLY A 9 10.04 -24.35 -3.61
C GLY A 9 9.36 -23.14 -2.96
N ASP A 10 10.04 -21.99 -2.89
CA ASP A 10 9.44 -20.76 -2.41
C ASP A 10 8.45 -20.17 -3.41
N VAL A 11 8.71 -20.21 -4.70
CA VAL A 11 7.75 -19.82 -5.75
C VAL A 11 6.49 -20.69 -5.67
N TYR A 12 6.61 -22.01 -5.52
CA TYR A 12 5.45 -22.90 -5.39
C TYR A 12 4.65 -22.70 -4.09
N LYS A 13 5.31 -22.38 -2.98
CA LYS A 13 4.60 -22.06 -1.72
C LYS A 13 3.79 -20.77 -1.82
N ARG A 14 4.15 -19.87 -2.71
CA ARG A 14 3.49 -18.58 -2.94
C ARG A 14 2.28 -18.69 -3.84
N GLN A 15 2.30 -19.62 -4.78
CA GLN A 15 1.16 -19.87 -5.65
C GLN A 15 -0.12 -20.14 -4.87
N LYS A 16 -0.01 -20.58 -3.59
CA LYS A 16 -1.16 -20.70 -2.69
C LYS A 16 -1.87 -19.40 -2.34
N LEU A 17 -1.18 -18.26 -2.46
CA LEU A 17 -1.74 -16.93 -2.15
C LEU A 17 -2.13 -16.18 -3.43
N LEU A 18 -1.54 -16.53 -4.57
CA LEU A 18 -1.80 -15.90 -5.86
C LEU A 18 -2.99 -16.52 -6.55
N GLY A 19 -3.62 -15.75 -7.44
CA GLY A 19 -4.77 -16.15 -8.21
C GLY A 19 -6.11 -15.72 -7.59
N PRO A 20 -7.22 -16.02 -8.23
CA PRO A 20 -8.54 -15.62 -7.77
C PRO A 20 -8.86 -16.22 -6.40
N VAL A 21 -9.64 -15.50 -5.60
CA VAL A 21 -10.12 -16.01 -4.30
C VAL A 21 -11.00 -17.24 -4.48
N ILE A 22 -11.82 -17.24 -5.52
CA ILE A 22 -12.65 -18.37 -5.93
C ILE A 22 -12.09 -18.89 -7.25
N GLU A 23 -11.66 -20.14 -7.25
CA GLU A 23 -11.11 -20.81 -8.43
C GLU A 23 -12.09 -20.72 -9.63
N GLY A 24 -11.56 -20.43 -10.81
CA GLY A 24 -12.34 -20.28 -12.03
C GLY A 24 -13.02 -18.92 -12.20
N THR A 25 -12.85 -17.98 -11.26
CA THR A 25 -13.35 -16.62 -11.44
C THR A 25 -12.53 -15.90 -12.51
N GLU A 26 -13.19 -15.43 -13.56
CA GLU A 26 -12.64 -14.55 -14.59
C GLU A 26 -13.25 -13.16 -14.46
N VAL A 27 -12.41 -12.13 -14.57
CA VAL A 27 -12.83 -10.72 -14.43
C VAL A 27 -12.61 -10.00 -15.75
N PRO A 28 -13.68 -9.49 -16.40
CA PRO A 28 -13.53 -8.62 -17.56
C PRO A 28 -12.66 -7.40 -17.21
N TYR A 29 -11.69 -7.07 -18.06
CA TYR A 29 -10.68 -6.03 -17.79
C TYR A 29 -9.87 -6.28 -16.51
N GLY A 30 -9.70 -7.54 -16.17
CA GLY A 30 -8.97 -7.96 -14.99
C GLY A 30 -7.52 -7.50 -15.02
N VAL A 31 -7.00 -7.21 -13.84
CA VAL A 31 -5.60 -6.86 -13.63
C VAL A 31 -4.70 -8.02 -13.99
N ARG A 32 -3.71 -7.78 -14.82
CA ARG A 32 -2.69 -8.76 -15.19
C ARG A 32 -1.62 -8.85 -14.12
N VAL A 33 -1.50 -10.01 -13.51
CA VAL A 33 -0.48 -10.25 -12.49
C VAL A 33 0.82 -10.71 -13.15
N PRO A 34 1.92 -9.96 -13.05
CA PRO A 34 3.19 -10.29 -13.70
C PRO A 34 3.68 -11.71 -13.40
N GLY A 35 4.10 -12.43 -14.43
CA GLY A 35 4.60 -13.81 -14.32
C GLY A 35 3.53 -14.87 -14.13
N THR A 36 2.25 -14.53 -14.29
CA THR A 36 1.10 -15.46 -14.22
C THR A 36 0.16 -15.24 -15.40
N SER A 37 -0.83 -16.13 -15.57
CA SER A 37 -1.94 -15.95 -16.51
C SER A 37 -3.20 -15.37 -15.83
N ASN A 38 -3.11 -14.96 -14.57
CA ASN A 38 -4.26 -14.52 -13.81
C ASN A 38 -4.76 -13.16 -14.27
N LEU A 39 -6.09 -13.04 -14.43
CA LEU A 39 -6.84 -11.81 -14.64
C LEU A 39 -7.74 -11.59 -13.42
N LEU A 40 -7.38 -10.67 -12.57
CA LEU A 40 -8.00 -10.49 -11.25
C LEU A 40 -8.74 -9.15 -11.16
N ASP A 41 -9.70 -9.08 -10.24
CA ASP A 41 -10.22 -7.77 -9.83
C ASP A 41 -9.09 -6.89 -9.24
N PRO A 42 -9.23 -5.56 -9.24
CA PRO A 42 -8.14 -4.67 -8.80
C PRO A 42 -7.72 -4.87 -7.35
N VAL A 43 -8.63 -5.31 -6.47
CA VAL A 43 -8.33 -5.55 -5.05
C VAL A 43 -7.43 -6.75 -4.90
N LYS A 44 -7.78 -7.87 -5.56
CA LYS A 44 -6.97 -9.09 -5.53
C LYS A 44 -5.68 -8.93 -6.35
N GLY A 45 -5.74 -8.21 -7.46
CA GLY A 45 -4.56 -7.86 -8.26
C GLY A 45 -3.52 -7.07 -7.46
N ALA A 46 -3.95 -6.09 -6.67
CA ALA A 46 -3.08 -5.34 -5.77
C ALA A 46 -2.44 -6.23 -4.70
N PHE A 47 -3.20 -7.19 -4.15
CA PHE A 47 -2.67 -8.17 -3.21
C PHE A 47 -1.56 -9.01 -3.86
N ASP A 48 -1.84 -9.61 -5.02
CA ASP A 48 -0.91 -10.52 -5.69
C ASP A 48 0.38 -9.81 -6.12
N ILE A 49 0.27 -8.65 -6.75
CA ILE A 49 1.42 -7.84 -7.17
C ILE A 49 2.23 -7.40 -5.95
N GLY A 50 1.57 -6.94 -4.88
CA GLY A 50 2.23 -6.56 -3.63
C GLY A 50 2.96 -7.73 -2.97
N CYS A 51 2.40 -8.95 -3.01
CA CYS A 51 3.07 -10.16 -2.55
C CYS A 51 4.34 -10.47 -3.37
N ILE A 52 4.28 -10.31 -4.69
CA ILE A 52 5.42 -10.54 -5.58
C ILE A 52 6.54 -9.55 -5.28
N ILE A 53 6.21 -8.26 -5.16
CA ILE A 53 7.19 -7.19 -4.87
C ILE A 53 7.89 -7.46 -3.54
N ARG A 54 7.13 -7.80 -2.51
CA ARG A 54 7.64 -7.92 -1.14
C ARG A 54 8.30 -9.26 -0.82
N TRP A 55 8.15 -10.24 -1.66
CA TRP A 55 8.48 -11.61 -1.28
C TRP A 55 9.94 -11.84 -0.88
N LEU A 56 10.89 -11.38 -1.68
CA LEU A 56 12.32 -11.61 -1.43
C LEU A 56 12.93 -10.57 -0.48
N ASP A 57 12.17 -9.53 -0.13
CA ASP A 57 12.65 -8.45 0.75
C ASP A 57 13.86 -7.69 0.16
N PHE A 58 13.90 -7.56 -1.18
CA PHE A 58 14.99 -6.92 -1.94
C PHE A 58 14.60 -5.53 -2.47
N ASN A 59 13.42 -5.08 -2.13
CA ASN A 59 12.94 -3.75 -2.49
C ASN A 59 13.60 -2.67 -1.60
N ASP A 60 13.33 -1.42 -1.94
CA ASP A 60 13.86 -0.25 -1.26
C ASP A 60 13.62 -0.25 0.26
N THR A 61 14.34 0.58 0.97
CA THR A 61 14.15 0.79 2.40
C THR A 61 14.23 2.27 2.72
N TRP A 62 13.16 2.80 3.34
CA TRP A 62 13.14 4.11 3.98
C TRP A 62 13.47 3.94 5.46
N LEU A 63 14.45 4.71 5.95
CA LEU A 63 14.88 4.68 7.35
C LEU A 63 14.67 6.04 7.99
N ALA A 64 13.73 6.13 8.93
CA ALA A 64 13.42 7.33 9.69
C ALA A 64 12.92 6.93 11.09
N ALA A 65 12.06 7.72 11.73
CA ALA A 65 11.42 7.33 13.00
C ALA A 65 10.61 6.04 12.84
N GLU A 66 9.96 5.84 11.69
CA GLU A 66 9.43 4.55 11.26
C GLU A 66 10.17 4.06 10.02
N TRP A 67 10.33 2.75 9.92
CA TRP A 67 10.91 2.10 8.76
C TRP A 67 9.81 1.73 7.77
N GLY A 68 10.17 1.64 6.49
CA GLY A 68 9.22 1.21 5.51
C GLY A 68 9.85 0.90 4.16
N HIS A 69 9.01 0.46 3.25
CA HIS A 69 9.39 0.14 1.89
C HIS A 69 8.40 0.85 0.96
N PRO A 70 8.70 2.08 0.52
CA PRO A 70 7.78 2.85 -0.32
C PRO A 70 7.39 2.16 -1.62
N SER A 71 8.23 1.31 -2.18
CA SER A 71 7.88 0.49 -3.35
C SER A 71 6.79 -0.54 -3.08
N ASP A 72 6.46 -0.85 -1.82
CA ASP A 72 5.30 -1.67 -1.47
C ASP A 72 3.99 -1.10 -2.03
N ASN A 73 3.91 0.23 -2.22
CA ASN A 73 2.75 0.89 -2.82
C ASN A 73 2.51 0.53 -4.30
N LEU A 74 3.54 0.03 -4.99
CA LEU A 74 3.47 -0.31 -6.40
C LEU A 74 2.40 -1.38 -6.69
N GLY A 75 2.09 -2.25 -5.72
CA GLY A 75 1.01 -3.24 -5.85
C GLY A 75 -0.35 -2.59 -6.16
N ALA A 76 -0.73 -1.55 -5.42
CA ALA A 76 -1.96 -0.79 -5.65
C ALA A 76 -1.89 0.03 -6.94
N ILE A 77 -0.74 0.68 -7.18
CA ILE A 77 -0.55 1.57 -8.33
C ILE A 77 -0.68 0.79 -9.65
N LEU A 78 0.03 -0.33 -9.80
CA LEU A 78 -0.01 -1.14 -11.01
C LEU A 78 -1.39 -1.78 -11.21
N ALA A 79 -2.01 -2.29 -10.15
CA ALA A 79 -3.33 -2.91 -10.26
C ALA A 79 -4.39 -1.91 -10.73
N CYS A 80 -4.45 -0.72 -10.13
CA CYS A 80 -5.39 0.32 -10.52
C CYS A 80 -5.09 0.85 -11.93
N ALA A 81 -3.82 1.05 -12.26
CA ALA A 81 -3.41 1.59 -13.55
C ALA A 81 -3.70 0.61 -14.69
N ASP A 82 -3.44 -0.68 -14.51
CA ASP A 82 -3.76 -1.69 -15.52
C ASP A 82 -5.28 -1.80 -15.75
N TYR A 83 -6.05 -1.84 -14.66
CA TYR A 83 -7.51 -1.86 -14.73
C TYR A 83 -8.08 -0.65 -15.48
N VAL A 84 -7.65 0.56 -15.13
CA VAL A 84 -8.09 1.79 -15.79
C VAL A 84 -7.64 1.82 -17.25
N SER A 85 -6.41 1.41 -17.55
CA SER A 85 -5.87 1.37 -18.90
C SER A 85 -6.66 0.42 -19.80
N GLN A 86 -7.00 -0.78 -19.32
CA GLN A 86 -7.82 -1.71 -20.10
C GLN A 86 -9.22 -1.16 -20.38
N LYS A 87 -9.86 -0.56 -19.39
CA LYS A 87 -11.17 0.11 -19.59
C LYS A 87 -11.09 1.29 -20.56
N ASN A 88 -10.01 2.05 -20.49
CA ASN A 88 -9.77 3.15 -21.42
C ASN A 88 -9.63 2.63 -22.86
N ILE A 89 -8.81 1.62 -23.08
CA ILE A 89 -8.61 1.01 -24.41
C ILE A 89 -9.93 0.52 -24.99
N GLU A 90 -10.74 -0.18 -24.20
CA GLU A 90 -12.05 -0.63 -24.66
C GLU A 90 -12.99 0.54 -25.03
N ALA A 91 -12.92 1.62 -24.26
CA ALA A 91 -13.68 2.84 -24.54
C ALA A 91 -13.08 3.70 -25.67
N GLY A 92 -12.05 3.23 -26.38
CA GLY A 92 -11.34 3.98 -27.42
C GLY A 92 -10.54 5.17 -26.89
N LYS A 93 -10.16 5.15 -25.63
CA LYS A 93 -9.34 6.18 -24.98
C LYS A 93 -7.90 5.71 -24.80
N GLU A 94 -6.99 6.67 -24.63
CA GLU A 94 -5.58 6.36 -24.35
C GLU A 94 -5.41 5.68 -23.00
N PRO A 95 -4.55 4.64 -22.91
CA PRO A 95 -4.17 4.05 -21.65
C PRO A 95 -3.28 5.01 -20.84
N LEU A 96 -3.10 4.73 -19.55
CA LEU A 96 -2.12 5.42 -18.72
C LEU A 96 -0.71 5.13 -19.22
N LYS A 97 0.16 6.12 -19.12
CA LYS A 97 1.58 6.04 -19.51
C LYS A 97 2.44 5.63 -18.33
N VAL A 98 3.65 5.13 -18.61
CA VAL A 98 4.64 4.85 -17.57
C VAL A 98 4.95 6.10 -16.72
N LEU A 99 4.92 7.28 -17.32
CA LEU A 99 5.10 8.53 -16.59
C LEU A 99 4.04 8.75 -15.51
N ASP A 100 2.78 8.42 -15.80
CA ASP A 100 1.70 8.52 -14.81
C ASP A 100 1.93 7.57 -13.62
N ILE A 101 2.46 6.37 -13.91
CA ILE A 101 2.83 5.39 -12.87
C ILE A 101 3.97 5.94 -11.99
N LEU A 102 5.02 6.49 -12.61
CA LEU A 102 6.16 7.06 -11.88
C LEU A 102 5.72 8.24 -11.00
N GLU A 103 4.85 9.09 -11.50
CA GLU A 103 4.29 10.21 -10.72
C GLU A 103 3.54 9.70 -9.49
N MET A 104 2.73 8.66 -9.62
CA MET A 104 2.02 8.06 -8.50
C MET A 104 2.96 7.38 -7.51
N MET A 105 4.03 6.76 -8.00
CA MET A 105 5.07 6.20 -7.12
C MET A 105 5.77 7.28 -6.31
N ILE A 106 6.13 8.41 -6.92
CA ILE A 106 6.73 9.56 -6.21
C ILE A 106 5.76 10.08 -5.14
N LYS A 107 4.50 10.29 -5.49
CA LYS A 107 3.48 10.76 -4.53
C LYS A 107 3.30 9.78 -3.36
N ALA A 108 3.23 8.49 -3.63
CA ALA A 108 3.12 7.48 -2.58
C ALA A 108 4.36 7.45 -1.67
N HIS A 109 5.56 7.58 -2.27
CA HIS A 109 6.82 7.68 -1.53
C HIS A 109 6.83 8.90 -0.60
N GLU A 110 6.43 10.07 -1.10
CA GLU A 110 6.35 11.30 -0.29
C GLU A 110 5.34 11.17 0.85
N ILE A 111 4.12 10.70 0.57
CA ILE A 111 3.09 10.52 1.61
C ILE A 111 3.57 9.57 2.69
N GLN A 112 4.09 8.42 2.31
CA GLN A 112 4.60 7.44 3.26
C GLN A 112 5.81 7.96 4.03
N GLY A 113 6.75 8.61 3.33
CA GLY A 113 7.98 9.12 3.91
C GLY A 113 7.73 10.23 4.93
N ILE A 114 6.86 11.18 4.63
CA ILE A 114 6.49 12.26 5.55
C ILE A 114 5.86 11.71 6.83
N LEU A 115 4.94 10.77 6.71
CA LEU A 115 4.32 10.14 7.87
C LEU A 115 5.33 9.32 8.69
N ALA A 116 6.33 8.71 8.05
CA ALA A 116 7.36 7.91 8.69
C ALA A 116 8.49 8.75 9.30
N LEU A 117 8.64 10.03 8.88
CA LEU A 117 9.82 10.83 9.20
C LEU A 117 9.98 11.03 10.70
N GLU A 118 8.92 11.43 11.39
CA GLU A 118 8.93 11.75 12.81
C GLU A 118 7.98 10.88 13.66
N ASN A 119 7.13 10.08 13.03
CA ASN A 119 6.15 9.25 13.71
C ASN A 119 6.59 7.79 13.74
N SER A 120 6.71 7.22 14.93
CA SER A 120 7.12 5.82 15.12
C SER A 120 5.92 4.92 15.47
N PHE A 121 5.36 4.27 14.47
CA PHE A 121 4.22 3.37 14.61
C PHE A 121 4.60 2.07 15.33
N ASN A 122 5.84 1.62 15.19
CA ASN A 122 6.31 0.43 15.87
C ASN A 122 6.37 0.59 17.40
N ARG A 123 6.59 1.80 17.93
CA ARG A 123 6.58 2.09 19.36
C ARG A 123 5.21 1.89 20.02
N VAL A 124 4.15 1.99 19.23
CA VAL A 124 2.79 1.74 19.71
C VAL A 124 2.28 0.34 19.32
N GLY A 125 3.15 -0.50 18.74
CA GLY A 125 2.84 -1.88 18.38
C GLY A 125 2.22 -2.06 17.00
N LEU A 126 2.14 -0.99 16.19
CA LEU A 126 1.67 -1.03 14.82
C LEU A 126 2.82 -1.36 13.86
N ASP A 127 2.48 -1.99 12.76
CA ASP A 127 3.43 -2.29 11.69
C ASP A 127 3.45 -1.17 10.65
N HIS A 128 4.61 -0.91 10.06
CA HIS A 128 4.79 0.14 9.05
C HIS A 128 3.88 -0.01 7.82
N VAL A 129 3.31 -1.18 7.56
CA VAL A 129 2.36 -1.37 6.45
C VAL A 129 1.07 -0.57 6.62
N VAL A 130 0.80 0.01 7.81
CA VAL A 130 -0.27 1.02 7.95
C VAL A 130 -0.01 2.21 7.02
N LEU A 131 1.25 2.64 6.90
CA LEU A 131 1.65 3.74 6.03
C LEU A 131 1.52 3.39 4.55
N VAL A 132 1.83 2.13 4.19
CA VAL A 132 1.58 1.61 2.84
C VAL A 132 0.09 1.68 2.51
N LYS A 133 -0.78 1.28 3.43
CA LYS A 133 -2.23 1.37 3.22
C LYS A 133 -2.67 2.82 3.01
N VAL A 134 -2.22 3.75 3.85
CA VAL A 134 -2.59 5.18 3.75
C VAL A 134 -2.12 5.78 2.43
N ALA A 135 -0.83 5.64 2.10
CA ALA A 135 -0.27 6.20 0.86
C ALA A 135 -0.91 5.56 -0.39
N SER A 136 -1.05 4.24 -0.40
CA SER A 136 -1.71 3.52 -1.49
C SER A 136 -3.17 3.93 -1.67
N THR A 137 -3.91 4.21 -0.59
CA THR A 137 -5.30 4.68 -0.69
C THR A 137 -5.38 6.01 -1.42
N ALA A 138 -4.50 6.96 -1.10
CA ALA A 138 -4.48 8.26 -1.77
C ALA A 138 -4.24 8.12 -3.28
N VAL A 139 -3.19 7.40 -3.67
CA VAL A 139 -2.82 7.27 -5.09
C VAL A 139 -3.77 6.37 -5.87
N ALA A 140 -4.29 5.30 -5.26
CA ALA A 140 -5.29 4.43 -5.87
C ALA A 140 -6.59 5.21 -6.17
N THR A 141 -7.09 6.00 -5.21
CA THR A 141 -8.26 6.85 -5.42
C THR A 141 -8.05 7.80 -6.59
N LYS A 142 -6.86 8.42 -6.67
CA LYS A 142 -6.52 9.32 -7.78
C LYS A 142 -6.46 8.60 -9.12
N ILE A 143 -5.81 7.44 -9.21
CA ILE A 143 -5.72 6.64 -10.44
C ILE A 143 -7.10 6.20 -10.92
N LEU A 144 -7.98 5.81 -10.00
CA LEU A 144 -9.35 5.38 -10.30
C LEU A 144 -10.28 6.54 -10.69
N GLY A 145 -9.77 7.78 -10.76
CA GLY A 145 -10.50 8.96 -11.24
C GLY A 145 -11.06 9.86 -10.15
N GLY A 146 -10.75 9.60 -8.88
CA GLY A 146 -11.18 10.43 -7.76
C GLY A 146 -10.60 11.84 -7.79
N ASN A 147 -11.40 12.80 -7.34
CA ASN A 147 -11.01 14.18 -7.14
C ASN A 147 -10.36 14.37 -5.75
N LYS A 148 -10.05 15.61 -5.37
CA LYS A 148 -9.40 15.92 -4.09
C LYS A 148 -10.26 15.50 -2.88
N GLU A 149 -11.56 15.72 -2.95
CA GLU A 149 -12.49 15.38 -1.86
C GLU A 149 -12.59 13.87 -1.69
N ASP A 150 -12.67 13.13 -2.79
CA ASP A 150 -12.66 11.66 -2.77
C ASP A 150 -11.38 11.13 -2.13
N VAL A 151 -10.21 11.71 -2.43
CA VAL A 151 -8.94 11.32 -1.81
C VAL A 151 -8.97 11.59 -0.30
N ILE A 152 -9.47 12.75 0.13
CA ILE A 152 -9.61 13.08 1.56
C ILE A 152 -10.54 12.05 2.25
N ASN A 153 -11.71 11.79 1.68
CA ASN A 153 -12.66 10.83 2.22
C ASN A 153 -12.07 9.42 2.30
N ALA A 154 -11.40 8.95 1.25
CA ALA A 154 -10.76 7.65 1.23
C ALA A 154 -9.65 7.51 2.28
N LEU A 155 -8.87 8.56 2.51
CA LEU A 155 -7.85 8.58 3.57
C LEU A 155 -8.45 8.42 4.96
N THR A 156 -9.64 8.98 5.21
CA THR A 156 -10.31 8.79 6.50
C THR A 156 -10.67 7.32 6.73
N HIS A 157 -11.14 6.62 5.71
CA HIS A 157 -11.37 5.18 5.77
C HIS A 157 -10.08 4.39 6.02
N ALA A 158 -8.97 4.80 5.42
CA ALA A 158 -7.69 4.14 5.65
C ALA A 158 -7.21 4.23 7.11
N TRP A 159 -7.56 5.29 7.81
CA TRP A 159 -7.25 5.43 9.23
C TRP A 159 -8.25 4.70 10.15
N LEU A 160 -9.49 4.52 9.72
CA LEU A 160 -10.52 3.76 10.46
C LEU A 160 -10.33 2.24 10.33
N ASP A 161 -10.02 1.76 9.13
CA ASP A 161 -9.96 0.33 8.84
C ASP A 161 -8.80 -0.34 9.56
N GLY A 162 -9.06 -1.48 10.17
CA GLY A 162 -8.18 -2.25 11.04
C GLY A 162 -6.69 -2.16 10.72
N GLN A 163 -5.91 -1.81 11.74
CA GLN A 163 -4.47 -1.61 11.59
C GLN A 163 -3.67 -2.89 11.82
N SER A 164 -2.57 -3.06 11.08
CA SER A 164 -1.69 -4.21 11.25
C SER A 164 -0.91 -4.13 12.56
N LEU A 165 -1.03 -5.15 13.39
CA LEU A 165 -0.18 -5.31 14.57
C LEU A 165 1.19 -5.87 14.16
N ARG A 166 2.26 -5.37 14.79
CA ARG A 166 3.64 -5.75 14.50
C ARG A 166 4.04 -7.14 15.04
N THR A 167 3.23 -7.76 15.85
CA THR A 167 3.57 -9.02 16.55
C THR A 167 4.05 -10.13 15.61
N TYR A 168 3.59 -10.18 14.37
CA TYR A 168 3.98 -11.21 13.39
C TYR A 168 5.43 -11.09 12.88
N ARG A 169 6.15 -10.03 13.26
CA ARG A 169 7.58 -9.86 12.95
C ARG A 169 8.51 -10.34 14.05
N HIS A 170 7.96 -10.71 15.20
CA HIS A 170 8.71 -11.09 16.38
C HIS A 170 8.46 -12.55 16.77
N ALA A 171 9.50 -13.22 17.28
CA ALA A 171 9.36 -14.57 17.84
C ALA A 171 8.38 -14.57 19.04
N PRO A 172 7.57 -15.62 19.19
CA PRO A 172 7.48 -16.84 18.38
C PRO A 172 6.57 -16.71 17.12
N ASN A 173 6.01 -15.53 16.84
CA ASN A 173 4.97 -15.32 15.83
C ASN A 173 5.52 -14.97 14.43
N ALA A 174 6.86 -14.90 14.27
CA ALA A 174 7.47 -14.61 12.98
C ALA A 174 7.13 -15.69 11.94
N GLY A 175 6.54 -15.28 10.80
CA GLY A 175 6.06 -16.23 9.81
C GLY A 175 5.87 -15.61 8.43
N SER A 176 5.18 -16.33 7.55
CA SER A 176 4.98 -15.96 6.14
C SER A 176 4.22 -14.64 5.94
N ARG A 177 3.47 -14.16 6.93
CA ARG A 177 2.77 -12.87 6.85
C ARG A 177 3.73 -11.71 6.52
N LYS A 178 4.99 -11.78 6.94
CA LYS A 178 5.98 -10.78 6.59
C LYS A 178 6.07 -10.52 5.09
N SER A 179 5.91 -11.57 4.29
CA SER A 179 6.04 -11.50 2.83
C SER A 179 4.78 -11.01 2.11
N TRP A 180 3.59 -11.08 2.74
CA TRP A 180 2.34 -10.69 2.11
C TRP A 180 1.60 -9.52 2.82
N ALA A 181 2.14 -9.02 3.92
CA ALA A 181 1.51 -7.93 4.67
C ALA A 181 1.39 -6.64 3.86
N ALA A 182 2.36 -6.34 2.99
CA ALA A 182 2.28 -5.21 2.09
C ALA A 182 1.20 -5.42 1.01
N GLY A 183 1.08 -6.64 0.46
CA GLY A 183 0.00 -7.01 -0.45
C GLY A 183 -1.38 -6.86 0.20
N ASP A 184 -1.53 -7.26 1.46
CA ASP A 184 -2.76 -7.04 2.23
C ASP A 184 -3.05 -5.53 2.39
N ALA A 185 -2.03 -4.72 2.68
CA ALA A 185 -2.19 -3.27 2.82
C ALA A 185 -2.63 -2.59 1.51
N THR A 186 -2.01 -2.93 0.38
CA THR A 186 -2.37 -2.39 -0.94
C THR A 186 -3.75 -2.86 -1.41
N SER A 187 -4.10 -4.09 -1.15
CA SER A 187 -5.43 -4.66 -1.42
C SER A 187 -6.53 -3.90 -0.66
N ARG A 188 -6.32 -3.66 0.64
CA ARG A 188 -7.24 -2.85 1.46
C ARG A 188 -7.34 -1.43 0.93
N ALA A 189 -6.24 -0.82 0.55
CA ALA A 189 -6.20 0.52 0.00
C ALA A 189 -7.07 0.66 -1.27
N VAL A 190 -6.93 -0.26 -2.21
CA VAL A 190 -7.73 -0.27 -3.45
C VAL A 190 -9.21 -0.47 -3.12
N ARG A 191 -9.53 -1.40 -2.21
CA ARG A 191 -10.92 -1.62 -1.79
C ARG A 191 -11.54 -0.36 -1.18
N LEU A 192 -10.81 0.34 -0.29
CA LEU A 192 -11.30 1.59 0.33
C LEU A 192 -11.48 2.71 -0.69
N ALA A 193 -10.55 2.84 -1.64
CA ALA A 193 -10.69 3.78 -2.76
C ALA A 193 -11.98 3.51 -3.56
N MET A 194 -12.24 2.25 -3.90
CA MET A 194 -13.45 1.88 -4.66
C MET A 194 -14.73 2.11 -3.86
N ILE A 195 -14.74 1.82 -2.56
CA ILE A 195 -15.88 2.11 -1.66
C ILE A 195 -16.18 3.61 -1.65
N THR A 196 -15.15 4.44 -1.45
CA THR A 196 -15.32 5.90 -1.44
C THR A 196 -15.87 6.40 -2.78
N LEU A 197 -15.32 5.92 -3.90
CA LEU A 197 -15.77 6.29 -5.24
C LEU A 197 -17.18 5.79 -5.58
N SER A 198 -17.75 4.87 -4.81
CA SER A 198 -19.16 4.49 -4.89
C SER A 198 -20.10 5.42 -4.12
N GLY A 199 -19.58 6.45 -3.48
CA GLY A 199 -20.34 7.50 -2.81
C GLY A 199 -20.35 7.45 -1.28
N GLU A 200 -19.49 6.61 -0.67
CA GLU A 200 -19.36 6.57 0.79
C GLU A 200 -18.72 7.84 1.35
N MET A 201 -19.29 8.35 2.43
CA MET A 201 -18.80 9.56 3.10
C MET A 201 -17.50 9.33 3.86
N GLY A 202 -16.71 10.38 4.03
CA GLY A 202 -15.54 10.38 4.91
C GLY A 202 -15.86 10.75 6.36
N TYR A 203 -14.85 10.64 7.22
CA TYR A 203 -14.94 10.88 8.69
C TYR A 203 -13.88 11.90 9.10
N PRO A 204 -14.17 13.23 9.04
CA PRO A 204 -13.17 14.29 9.16
C PRO A 204 -12.35 14.26 10.46
N SER A 205 -12.91 13.75 11.55
CA SER A 205 -12.24 13.70 12.85
C SER A 205 -11.55 12.36 13.16
N VAL A 206 -11.36 11.49 12.15
CA VAL A 206 -10.83 10.14 12.34
C VAL A 206 -9.50 10.09 13.09
N LEU A 207 -8.63 11.07 12.91
CA LEU A 207 -7.36 11.14 13.63
C LEU A 207 -7.54 11.66 15.06
N THR A 208 -8.28 12.76 15.22
CA THR A 208 -8.24 13.62 16.41
C THR A 208 -9.47 13.53 17.32
N ALA A 209 -10.50 12.73 16.96
CA ALA A 209 -11.68 12.57 17.80
C ALA A 209 -11.28 12.02 19.17
N LYS A 210 -11.55 12.80 20.23
CA LYS A 210 -11.23 12.39 21.59
C LYS A 210 -11.92 11.07 21.93
N THR A 211 -11.18 10.15 22.53
CA THR A 211 -11.59 8.79 22.91
C THR A 211 -11.77 7.82 21.73
N TRP A 212 -12.09 8.30 20.54
CA TRP A 212 -12.49 7.47 19.40
C TRP A 212 -11.57 7.60 18.19
N GLY A 213 -10.72 8.62 18.12
CA GLY A 213 -9.79 8.88 17.03
C GLY A 213 -8.55 8.00 17.10
N PHE A 214 -7.86 7.91 16.00
CA PHE A 214 -6.65 7.12 15.86
C PHE A 214 -5.56 7.49 16.89
N GLU A 215 -5.38 8.78 17.15
CA GLU A 215 -4.37 9.29 18.09
C GLU A 215 -4.63 8.78 19.51
N ASP A 216 -5.87 8.90 19.99
CA ASP A 216 -6.22 8.44 21.34
C ASP A 216 -6.22 6.90 21.45
N VAL A 217 -6.79 6.21 20.46
CA VAL A 217 -7.01 4.75 20.53
C VAL A 217 -5.72 3.95 20.24
N LEU A 218 -4.95 4.35 19.23
CA LEU A 218 -3.84 3.58 18.71
C LEU A 218 -2.48 4.26 18.88
N PHE A 219 -2.44 5.58 19.05
CA PHE A 219 -1.21 6.35 19.15
C PHE A 219 -0.93 6.85 20.58
N LYS A 220 -1.57 6.24 21.58
CA LYS A 220 -1.40 6.51 23.02
C LYS A 220 -1.74 7.96 23.43
N GLY A 221 -2.61 8.63 22.67
CA GLY A 221 -2.98 10.03 22.90
C GLY A 221 -1.95 11.05 22.39
N GLU A 222 -0.90 10.60 21.71
CA GLU A 222 0.06 11.48 21.05
C GLU A 222 -0.45 11.90 19.67
N SER A 223 -0.26 13.16 19.30
CA SER A 223 -0.63 13.64 17.97
C SER A 223 0.40 13.25 16.92
N LEU A 224 -0.08 12.93 15.72
CA LEU A 224 0.79 12.70 14.56
C LEU A 224 1.46 14.01 14.14
N ILE A 225 2.76 13.96 13.93
CA ILE A 225 3.53 15.06 13.40
C ILE A 225 3.44 14.99 11.87
N ILE A 226 2.71 15.94 11.28
CA ILE A 226 2.52 16.03 9.83
C ILE A 226 3.11 17.38 9.37
N PRO A 227 4.23 17.37 8.64
CA PRO A 227 4.80 18.60 8.09
C PRO A 227 3.83 19.30 7.14
N GLN A 228 3.83 20.61 7.14
CA GLN A 228 2.95 21.43 6.27
C GLN A 228 3.32 21.36 4.79
N SER A 229 4.55 20.95 4.46
CA SER A 229 5.05 20.83 3.10
C SER A 229 5.41 19.37 2.77
N LEU A 230 4.93 18.88 1.63
CA LEU A 230 5.20 17.54 1.12
C LEU A 230 6.53 17.43 0.36
N SER A 231 7.42 18.41 0.39
CA SER A 231 8.69 18.30 -0.33
C SER A 231 9.76 17.59 0.50
N LEU A 232 9.94 16.30 0.28
CA LEU A 232 11.04 15.53 0.86
C LEU A 232 12.41 15.88 0.28
N ILE A 233 12.46 16.58 -0.84
CA ILE A 233 13.72 16.98 -1.51
C ILE A 233 14.61 17.83 -0.58
N HIS A 234 14.01 18.59 0.32
CA HIS A 234 14.74 19.41 1.28
C HIS A 234 15.05 18.71 2.62
N ILE A 235 14.50 17.50 2.83
CA ILE A 235 14.63 16.78 4.11
C ILE A 235 15.61 15.61 3.98
N SER A 236 15.91 15.15 2.78
CA SER A 236 16.70 13.95 2.51
C SER A 236 18.15 14.18 2.11
N GLU A 237 18.74 15.36 2.41
CA GLU A 237 20.20 15.42 2.36
C GLU A 237 20.76 14.53 3.49
N PRO A 238 21.49 13.45 3.15
CA PRO A 238 22.13 12.67 4.18
C PRO A 238 23.16 13.57 4.86
N THR A 239 22.92 13.88 6.12
CA THR A 239 23.97 14.44 6.98
C THR A 239 25.10 13.43 6.96
N ARG A 240 26.15 13.69 6.17
CA ARG A 240 27.39 12.93 6.25
C ARG A 240 27.83 13.01 7.70
N PRO A 241 28.15 11.86 8.35
CA PRO A 241 28.82 11.90 9.62
C PRO A 241 30.07 12.77 9.43
N SER A 242 30.20 13.82 10.21
CA SER A 242 31.46 14.56 10.31
C SER A 242 32.56 13.59 10.68
N GLN A 243 33.57 13.49 9.82
CA GLN A 243 34.79 12.75 10.09
C GLN A 243 35.49 13.32 11.30
#